data_d682a1cefa737e5aec964b5d5fcce05c
#
_entry.id   d682a1cefa737e5aec964b5d5fcce05c
#
_cell.length_a   1.000
_cell.length_b   1.000
_cell.length_c   1.000
_cell.angle_alpha   90.00
_cell.angle_beta   90.00
_cell.angle_gamma   90.00
#
_symmetry.space_group_name_H-M   'P 1'
#
loop_
_entity.id
_entity.type
_entity.pdbx_description
1 polymer ?
#
loop_
_entity_poly.entity_id
_entity_poly.type
_entity_poly.pdbx_seq_one_letter_code
_entity_poly.pdbx_strand_id
1 'polypeptide(L)'
;MHQQEEARFALQVQHDPKKALRLAQENWKVQLEPRDARIFLEAALALNDTDAAQPVLQWLDSSHIEDRNLMALGQKLKAKVNSK
;
A
#
# COMPACT_ATOMS: atom_id res chain seq x y z
N MET A 1 -18.41 5.36 7.04
CA MET A 1 -17.90 4.18 6.36
C MET A 1 -16.38 4.18 6.39
N HIS A 2 -15.78 3.09 6.74
CA HIS A 2 -14.33 3.01 6.89
C HIS A 2 -13.71 2.31 5.69
N GLN A 3 -13.27 3.10 4.71
CA GLN A 3 -12.65 2.56 3.48
C GLN A 3 -11.42 1.71 3.79
N GLN A 4 -10.72 2.04 4.85
CA GLN A 4 -9.56 1.27 5.29
C GLN A 4 -9.94 -0.18 5.62
N GLU A 5 -11.03 -0.37 6.35
CA GLU A 5 -11.49 -1.70 6.72
C GLU A 5 -12.01 -2.46 5.51
N GLU A 6 -12.66 -1.77 4.59
CA GLU A 6 -13.12 -2.38 3.34
C GLU A 6 -11.95 -2.81 2.47
N ALA A 7 -10.90 -1.99 2.41
CA ALA A 7 -9.70 -2.34 1.65
C ALA A 7 -9.03 -3.57 2.23
N ARG A 8 -8.93 -3.63 3.54
CA ARG A 8 -8.34 -4.77 4.24
C ARG A 8 -9.16 -6.04 4.00
N PHE A 9 -10.48 -5.92 4.08
CA PHE A 9 -11.38 -7.04 3.83
C PHE A 9 -11.25 -7.55 2.40
N ALA A 10 -11.20 -6.65 1.44
CA ALA A 10 -11.05 -7.01 0.03
C ALA A 10 -9.74 -7.75 -0.22
N LEU A 11 -8.67 -7.30 0.45
CA LEU A 11 -7.35 -7.90 0.27
C LEU A 11 -7.24 -9.27 0.93
N GLN A 12 -7.66 -9.37 2.20
CA GLN A 12 -7.40 -10.54 3.02
C GLN A 12 -8.49 -11.61 2.93
N VAL A 13 -9.74 -11.20 2.77
CA VAL A 13 -10.88 -12.12 2.78
C VAL A 13 -11.38 -12.40 1.38
N GLN A 14 -11.61 -11.36 0.60
CA GLN A 14 -12.10 -11.51 -0.77
C GLN A 14 -11.01 -11.85 -1.78
N HIS A 15 -9.75 -11.69 -1.40
CA HIS A 15 -8.61 -11.88 -2.29
C HIS A 15 -8.74 -11.07 -3.58
N ASP A 16 -9.20 -9.82 -3.42
CA ASP A 16 -9.40 -8.90 -4.54
C ASP A 16 -8.47 -7.69 -4.39
N PRO A 17 -7.20 -7.85 -4.81
CA PRO A 17 -6.22 -6.76 -4.66
C PRO A 17 -6.54 -5.53 -5.50
N LYS A 18 -7.24 -5.67 -6.61
CA LYS A 18 -7.65 -4.53 -7.42
C LYS A 18 -8.61 -3.62 -6.66
N LYS A 19 -9.63 -4.25 -6.05
CA LYS A 19 -10.60 -3.51 -5.24
C LYS A 19 -9.91 -2.90 -4.02
N ALA A 20 -9.04 -3.68 -3.37
CA ALA A 20 -8.30 -3.21 -2.20
C ALA A 20 -7.42 -2.00 -2.55
N LEU A 21 -6.72 -2.06 -3.69
CA LEU A 21 -5.87 -0.95 -4.11
C LEU A 21 -6.69 0.31 -4.38
N ARG A 22 -7.81 0.16 -5.07
CA ARG A 22 -8.68 1.31 -5.35
C ARG A 22 -9.18 1.97 -4.07
N LEU A 23 -9.66 1.16 -3.12
CA LEU A 23 -10.14 1.67 -1.85
C LEU A 23 -9.03 2.32 -1.04
N ALA A 24 -7.85 1.71 -1.07
CA ALA A 24 -6.69 2.25 -0.37
C ALA A 24 -6.26 3.59 -0.97
N GLN A 25 -6.30 3.72 -2.29
CA GLN A 25 -5.98 4.99 -2.96
C GLN A 25 -6.94 6.10 -2.57
N GLU A 26 -8.23 5.78 -2.47
CA GLU A 26 -9.23 6.76 -2.06
C GLU A 26 -9.04 7.17 -0.60
N ASN A 27 -8.77 6.18 0.27
CA ASN A 27 -8.53 6.44 1.68
C ASN A 27 -7.26 7.25 1.90
N TRP A 28 -6.24 7.03 1.08
CA TRP A 28 -4.95 7.70 1.20
C TRP A 28 -5.06 9.22 1.02
N LYS A 29 -6.03 9.66 0.24
CA LYS A 29 -6.26 11.09 0.04
C LYS A 29 -6.76 11.78 1.31
N VAL A 30 -7.34 11.02 2.23
CA VAL A 30 -7.97 11.54 3.44
C VAL A 30 -7.12 11.29 4.68
N GLN A 31 -6.56 10.09 4.78
CA GLN A 31 -5.79 9.68 5.95
C GLN A 31 -4.44 9.08 5.54
N LEU A 32 -3.36 9.60 6.11
CA LEU A 32 -2.01 9.11 5.88
C LEU A 32 -1.49 8.45 7.17
N GLU A 33 -1.87 7.20 7.38
CA GLU A 33 -1.49 6.45 8.57
C GLU A 33 -0.70 5.21 8.19
N PRO A 34 0.20 4.71 9.08
CA PRO A 34 0.99 3.52 8.79
C PRO A 34 0.16 2.29 8.43
N ARG A 35 -1.00 2.12 9.10
CA ARG A 35 -1.92 1.02 8.82
C ARG A 35 -2.44 1.06 7.38
N ASP A 36 -2.80 2.26 6.94
CA ASP A 36 -3.31 2.48 5.59
C ASP A 36 -2.21 2.24 4.57
N ALA A 37 -1.00 2.69 4.87
CA ALA A 37 0.15 2.49 4.01
C ALA A 37 0.42 1.00 3.81
N ARG A 38 0.31 0.20 4.86
CA ARG A 38 0.55 -1.23 4.77
C ARG A 38 -0.41 -1.91 3.79
N ILE A 39 -1.70 -1.62 3.92
CA ILE A 39 -2.71 -2.21 3.04
C ILE A 39 -2.49 -1.77 1.60
N PHE A 40 -2.18 -0.49 1.40
CA PHE A 40 -1.91 0.06 0.08
C PHE A 40 -0.72 -0.67 -0.57
N LEU A 41 0.38 -0.82 0.17
CA LEU A 41 1.57 -1.48 -0.36
C LEU A 41 1.34 -2.96 -0.62
N GLU A 42 0.62 -3.64 0.26
CA GLU A 42 0.30 -5.05 0.06
C GLU A 42 -0.55 -5.27 -1.19
N ALA A 43 -1.55 -4.42 -1.41
CA ALA A 43 -2.38 -4.52 -2.60
C ALA A 43 -1.60 -4.23 -3.88
N ALA A 44 -0.76 -3.20 -3.84
CA ALA A 44 0.09 -2.86 -5.00
C ALA A 44 1.06 -3.98 -5.31
N LEU A 45 1.64 -4.59 -4.28
CA LEU A 45 2.56 -5.71 -4.45
C LEU A 45 1.86 -6.93 -5.05
N ALA A 46 0.65 -7.22 -4.58
CA ALA A 46 -0.14 -8.35 -5.10
C ALA A 46 -0.46 -8.18 -6.58
N LEU A 47 -0.66 -6.94 -7.03
CA LEU A 47 -0.94 -6.62 -8.43
C LEU A 47 0.32 -6.36 -9.26
N ASN A 48 1.49 -6.34 -8.60
CA ASN A 48 2.74 -5.97 -9.26
C ASN A 48 2.71 -4.55 -9.84
N ASP A 49 1.94 -3.67 -9.24
CA ASP A 49 1.75 -2.30 -9.70
C ASP A 49 2.56 -1.34 -8.85
N THR A 50 3.83 -1.20 -9.19
CA THR A 50 4.75 -0.34 -8.44
C THR A 50 4.45 1.14 -8.63
N ASP A 51 3.91 1.52 -9.78
CA ASP A 51 3.56 2.92 -10.03
C ASP A 51 2.46 3.41 -9.10
N ALA A 52 1.48 2.55 -8.83
CA ALA A 52 0.39 2.89 -7.91
C ALA A 52 0.90 3.12 -6.49
N ALA A 53 2.00 2.48 -6.12
CA ALA A 53 2.58 2.58 -4.77
C ALA A 53 3.45 3.82 -4.57
N GLN A 54 3.78 4.57 -5.62
CA GLN A 54 4.70 5.71 -5.52
C GLN A 54 4.32 6.73 -4.44
N PRO A 55 3.06 7.16 -4.31
CA PRO A 55 2.70 8.12 -3.26
C PRO A 55 3.05 7.61 -1.86
N VAL A 56 2.83 6.31 -1.62
CA VAL A 56 3.13 5.71 -0.31
C VAL A 56 4.62 5.59 -0.10
N LEU A 57 5.37 5.21 -1.13
CA LEU A 57 6.81 5.10 -1.03
C LEU A 57 7.46 6.46 -0.74
N GLN A 58 6.98 7.52 -1.39
CA GLN A 58 7.45 8.87 -1.13
C GLN A 58 7.11 9.31 0.30
N TRP A 59 5.94 8.97 0.77
CA TRP A 59 5.53 9.28 2.14
C TRP A 59 6.43 8.56 3.15
N LEU A 60 6.78 7.30 2.91
CA LEU A 60 7.68 6.56 3.79
C LEU A 60 9.05 7.23 3.87
N ASP A 61 9.58 7.66 2.73
CA ASP A 61 10.89 8.31 2.69
C ASP A 61 10.87 9.65 3.42
N SER A 62 9.81 10.43 3.26
CA SER A 62 9.75 11.78 3.84
C SER A 62 9.35 11.78 5.31
N SER A 63 8.61 10.78 5.77
CA SER A 63 8.12 10.74 7.15
C SER A 63 9.09 10.08 8.12
N HIS A 64 10.09 9.38 7.61
CA HIS A 64 11.10 8.68 8.41
C HIS A 64 10.50 7.70 9.42
N ILE A 65 9.43 7.03 9.04
CA ILE A 65 8.78 6.04 9.90
C ILE A 65 9.61 4.76 9.95
N GLU A 66 9.88 4.29 11.17
CA GLU A 66 10.66 3.08 11.41
C GLU A 66 9.74 1.89 11.68
N ASP A 67 8.94 1.52 10.70
CA ASP A 67 8.07 0.34 10.77
C ASP A 67 8.67 -0.76 9.90
N ARG A 68 9.06 -1.85 10.53
CA ARG A 68 9.72 -2.97 9.82
C ARG A 68 8.85 -3.54 8.70
N ASN A 69 7.56 -3.67 8.95
CA ASN A 69 6.64 -4.23 7.96
C ASN A 69 6.53 -3.31 6.75
N LEU A 70 6.40 -2.01 6.99
CA LEU A 70 6.32 -1.03 5.92
C LEU A 70 7.62 -0.95 5.13
N MET A 71 8.75 -0.97 5.84
CA MET A 71 10.06 -0.92 5.20
C MET A 71 10.29 -2.14 4.32
N ALA A 72 9.90 -3.32 4.80
CA ALA A 72 10.05 -4.56 4.03
C ALA A 72 9.18 -4.53 2.77
N LEU A 73 7.93 -4.07 2.88
CA LEU A 73 7.03 -3.95 1.74
C LEU A 73 7.56 -2.93 0.73
N GLY A 74 8.05 -1.80 1.24
CA GLY A 74 8.62 -0.76 0.38
C GLY A 74 9.83 -1.27 -0.38
N GLN A 75 10.71 -2.01 0.29
CA GLN A 75 11.88 -2.59 -0.36
C GLN A 75 11.52 -3.61 -1.43
N LYS A 76 10.51 -4.43 -1.17
CA LYS A 76 10.05 -5.41 -2.16
C LYS A 76 9.54 -4.71 -3.43
N LEU A 77 8.80 -3.62 -3.27
CA LEU A 77 8.29 -2.86 -4.39
C LEU A 77 9.42 -2.15 -5.14
N LYS A 78 10.37 -1.57 -4.43
CA LYS A 78 11.53 -0.91 -5.05
C LYS A 78 12.37 -1.91 -5.83
N ALA A 79 12.52 -3.13 -5.31
CA ALA A 79 13.27 -4.18 -6.00
C ALA A 79 12.58 -4.56 -7.31
N LYS A 80 11.26 -4.60 -7.34
CA LYS A 80 10.51 -4.89 -8.56
C LYS A 80 10.71 -3.81 -9.61
N VAL A 81 10.76 -2.55 -9.20
CA VAL A 81 11.04 -1.45 -10.13
C VAL A 81 12.42 -1.58 -10.72
N ASN A 82 13.41 -1.92 -9.87
CA ASN A 82 14.81 -2.01 -10.29
C ASN A 82 15.12 -3.28 -11.09
N SER A 83 14.24 -4.26 -11.08
CA SER A 83 14.49 -5.53 -11.76
C SER A 83 14.05 -5.56 -13.22
N LYS A 84 13.59 -4.45 -13.74
CA LYS A 84 13.22 -4.35 -15.15
C LYS A 84 14.42 -4.26 -16.07
#